data_c1364a9e8f1374495454e6722557bce2
#
_entry.id   c1364a9e8f1374495454e6722557bce2
#
_cell.length_a   1.000
_cell.length_b   1.000
_cell.length_c   1.000
_cell.angle_alpha   90.00
_cell.angle_beta   90.00
_cell.angle_gamma   90.00
#
_symmetry.space_group_name_H-M   'P 1'
#
loop_
_entity.id
_entity.type
_entity.pdbx_description
1 polymer ?
#
loop_
_entity_poly.entity_id
_entity_poly.type
_entity_poly.pdbx_seq_one_letter_code
_entity_poly.pdbx_strand_id
1 'polypeptide(L)'
;MPTLESMIDEVLINLAGYTYQQDRATYITQNVTSTPSTIASPTILQLASTDNIGKGTIEIDEELIWLDSFDRVSNTATVPPWGRGYLGTTTAAHTAGAKVTITPTFPRYVVKKALNDTIAAFGSNIFAVKTTTFTFNAAQTTYAFNGLNINNIMTIMWQDIGPSQEWFPVRRWSWDSIASDSAFGSNAQTVTIGDFVQPGRTVKVIYATDPVAFTSNTQDYATQTGLPNSTRDVAILGASYRLLTYLDPARASQVSPQADETDSKRPFGASQTATKQLYALYTQRLNEETARQQSQYPIRVHYSR
;
A
#
# COMPACT_ATOMS: atom_id res chain seq x y z
N MET A 1 8.89 -14.18 -2.60
CA MET A 1 8.73 -12.76 -2.98
C MET A 1 8.08 -12.03 -1.81
N PRO A 2 8.36 -10.75 -1.58
CA PRO A 2 7.82 -10.03 -0.41
C PRO A 2 6.33 -9.77 -0.60
N THR A 3 5.52 -10.37 0.25
CA THR A 3 4.07 -10.15 0.28
C THR A 3 3.75 -8.94 1.13
N LEU A 4 2.52 -8.39 0.99
CA LEU A 4 2.05 -7.30 1.86
C LEU A 4 2.13 -7.71 3.33
N GLU A 5 1.80 -8.95 3.67
CA GLU A 5 1.89 -9.46 5.05
C GLU A 5 3.31 -9.34 5.61
N SER A 6 4.33 -9.77 4.83
CA SER A 6 5.72 -9.63 5.25
C SER A 6 6.17 -8.17 5.39
N MET A 7 5.61 -7.27 4.58
CA MET A 7 5.90 -5.82 4.70
C MET A 7 5.26 -5.22 5.95
N ILE A 8 4.04 -5.64 6.29
CA ILE A 8 3.39 -5.23 7.54
C ILE A 8 4.23 -5.66 8.75
N ASP A 9 4.69 -6.92 8.76
CA ASP A 9 5.54 -7.43 9.84
C ASP A 9 6.86 -6.67 9.94
N GLU A 10 7.48 -6.32 8.82
CA GLU A 10 8.72 -5.53 8.79
C GLU A 10 8.51 -4.10 9.31
N VAL A 11 7.39 -3.45 8.95
CA VAL A 11 7.02 -2.14 9.53
C VAL A 11 6.84 -2.24 11.03
N LEU A 12 6.13 -3.27 11.53
CA LEU A 12 5.92 -3.49 12.96
C LEU A 12 7.23 -3.74 13.71
N ILE A 13 8.15 -4.52 13.13
CA ILE A 13 9.49 -4.76 13.69
C ILE A 13 10.27 -3.43 13.75
N ASN A 14 10.26 -2.64 12.69
CA ASN A 14 10.93 -1.33 12.68
C ASN A 14 10.37 -0.38 13.73
N LEU A 15 9.05 -0.40 13.93
CA LEU A 15 8.38 0.44 14.91
C LEU A 15 8.55 -0.06 16.36
N ALA A 16 8.78 -1.36 16.57
CA ALA A 16 8.96 -1.94 17.90
C ALA A 16 10.12 -1.28 18.68
N GLY A 17 11.16 -0.83 17.99
CA GLY A 17 12.27 -0.08 18.59
C GLY A 17 11.90 1.30 19.13
N TYR A 18 10.80 1.87 18.64
CA TYR A 18 10.31 3.21 19.02
C TYR A 18 9.15 3.16 20.03
N THR A 19 8.58 1.98 20.25
CA THR A 19 7.51 1.77 21.22
C THR A 19 8.04 1.03 22.42
N TYR A 20 7.87 1.61 23.63
CA TYR A 20 8.27 0.92 24.87
C TYR A 20 7.25 -0.13 25.33
N GLN A 21 6.04 -0.11 24.78
CA GLN A 21 5.03 -1.13 25.03
C GLN A 21 5.21 -2.26 24.05
N GLN A 22 5.52 -3.44 24.57
CA GLN A 22 5.40 -4.66 23.79
C GLN A 22 3.92 -5.06 23.77
N ASP A 23 3.38 -5.27 22.59
CA ASP A 23 2.02 -5.76 22.44
C ASP A 23 1.92 -7.16 23.07
N ARG A 24 0.94 -7.29 23.97
CA ARG A 24 0.64 -8.57 24.60
C ARG A 24 -0.18 -9.42 23.63
N ALA A 25 0.03 -10.72 23.66
CA ALA A 25 -0.67 -11.63 22.76
C ALA A 25 -1.17 -12.88 23.47
N THR A 26 -2.26 -13.43 22.96
CA THR A 26 -2.81 -14.75 23.26
C THR A 26 -3.23 -15.41 21.94
N TYR A 27 -3.98 -16.52 21.98
CA TYR A 27 -4.47 -17.22 20.80
C TYR A 27 -5.93 -17.60 21.00
N ILE A 28 -6.72 -17.63 19.93
CA ILE A 28 -8.06 -18.24 19.98
C ILE A 28 -7.91 -19.77 19.95
N THR A 29 -8.73 -20.45 20.75
CA THR A 29 -8.72 -21.92 20.86
C THR A 29 -9.83 -22.56 20.03
N GLN A 30 -10.83 -21.80 19.60
CA GLN A 30 -11.95 -22.27 18.77
C GLN A 30 -12.12 -21.36 17.55
N ASN A 31 -12.68 -21.92 16.49
CA ASN A 31 -13.00 -21.15 15.29
C ASN A 31 -14.08 -20.09 15.60
N VAL A 32 -13.89 -18.91 15.06
CA VAL A 32 -14.84 -17.80 15.12
C VAL A 32 -15.41 -17.56 13.73
N THR A 33 -16.72 -17.50 13.61
CA THR A 33 -17.39 -17.23 12.33
C THR A 33 -17.32 -15.75 11.96
N SER A 34 -17.56 -15.43 10.70
CA SER A 34 -17.68 -14.05 10.22
C SER A 34 -19.02 -13.40 10.58
N THR A 35 -19.87 -14.09 11.34
CA THR A 35 -21.19 -13.57 11.73
C THR A 35 -21.03 -12.40 12.70
N PRO A 36 -21.69 -11.25 12.47
CA PRO A 36 -21.67 -10.14 13.41
C PRO A 36 -22.23 -10.54 14.78
N SER A 37 -21.68 -9.95 15.83
CA SER A 37 -22.24 -10.11 17.19
C SER A 37 -23.59 -9.41 17.30
N THR A 38 -24.55 -10.02 17.99
CA THR A 38 -25.87 -9.44 18.26
C THR A 38 -26.23 -9.57 19.73
N ILE A 39 -27.26 -8.83 20.20
CA ILE A 39 -27.75 -8.94 21.58
C ILE A 39 -28.26 -10.35 21.87
N ALA A 40 -28.99 -10.95 20.92
CA ALA A 40 -29.55 -12.28 21.07
C ALA A 40 -28.48 -13.40 20.93
N SER A 41 -27.42 -13.15 20.19
CA SER A 41 -26.32 -14.10 19.96
C SER A 41 -24.98 -13.35 19.99
N PRO A 42 -24.45 -13.05 21.18
CA PRO A 42 -23.16 -12.39 21.30
C PRO A 42 -22.04 -13.34 20.85
N THR A 43 -21.05 -12.80 20.18
CA THR A 43 -19.84 -13.55 19.84
C THR A 43 -19.03 -13.78 21.10
N ILE A 44 -18.74 -15.04 21.43
CA ILE A 44 -17.88 -15.42 22.55
C ILE A 44 -16.58 -15.96 21.97
N LEU A 45 -15.47 -15.34 22.33
CA LEU A 45 -14.13 -15.77 21.94
C LEU A 45 -13.58 -16.71 23.03
N GLN A 46 -13.17 -17.90 22.62
CA GLN A 46 -12.44 -18.83 23.47
C GLN A 46 -10.94 -18.58 23.30
N LEU A 47 -10.25 -18.24 24.37
CA LEU A 47 -8.87 -17.81 24.36
C LEU A 47 -7.98 -18.81 25.12
N ALA A 48 -6.70 -18.87 24.78
CA ALA A 48 -5.73 -19.71 25.50
C ALA A 48 -5.44 -19.16 26.91
N SER A 49 -5.45 -17.83 27.09
CA SER A 49 -5.39 -17.15 28.39
C SER A 49 -6.07 -15.78 28.29
N THR A 50 -6.71 -15.38 29.39
CA THR A 50 -7.29 -14.06 29.57
C THR A 50 -6.54 -13.21 30.61
N ASP A 51 -5.35 -13.63 31.09
CA ASP A 51 -4.62 -12.95 32.16
C ASP A 51 -4.27 -11.49 31.84
N ASN A 52 -4.00 -11.20 30.58
CA ASN A 52 -3.67 -9.85 30.11
C ASN A 52 -4.81 -9.14 29.39
N ILE A 53 -6.01 -9.73 29.37
CA ILE A 53 -7.16 -9.16 28.70
C ILE A 53 -7.88 -8.22 29.64
N GLY A 54 -8.31 -7.11 29.09
CA GLY A 54 -9.20 -6.13 29.70
C GLY A 54 -10.30 -5.75 28.74
N LYS A 55 -11.23 -4.91 29.20
CA LYS A 55 -12.18 -4.24 28.32
C LYS A 55 -11.41 -3.33 27.36
N GLY A 56 -11.63 -3.48 26.06
CA GLY A 56 -10.92 -2.70 25.06
C GLY A 56 -10.77 -3.42 23.74
N THR A 57 -9.86 -2.93 22.92
CA THR A 57 -9.65 -3.43 21.56
C THR A 57 -8.64 -4.58 21.54
N ILE A 58 -8.97 -5.62 20.79
CA ILE A 58 -8.05 -6.67 20.38
C ILE A 58 -7.98 -6.73 18.86
N GLU A 59 -6.92 -7.32 18.34
CA GLU A 59 -6.76 -7.58 16.91
C GLU A 59 -6.58 -9.08 16.66
N ILE A 60 -7.34 -9.60 15.72
CA ILE A 60 -7.17 -10.96 15.20
C ILE A 60 -7.03 -10.85 13.68
N ASP A 61 -5.90 -11.27 13.14
CA ASP A 61 -5.53 -11.07 11.72
C ASP A 61 -5.56 -9.57 11.35
N GLU A 62 -6.57 -9.11 10.61
CA GLU A 62 -6.78 -7.69 10.27
C GLU A 62 -8.07 -7.12 10.88
N GLU A 63 -8.83 -7.92 11.63
CA GLU A 63 -10.04 -7.45 12.27
C GLU A 63 -9.74 -6.88 13.64
N LEU A 64 -10.18 -5.66 13.88
CA LEU A 64 -10.26 -5.08 15.20
C LEU A 64 -11.60 -5.49 15.85
N ILE A 65 -11.51 -5.99 17.07
CA ILE A 65 -12.67 -6.44 17.84
C ILE A 65 -12.67 -5.73 19.17
N TRP A 66 -13.81 -5.16 19.55
CA TRP A 66 -13.98 -4.58 20.88
C TRP A 66 -14.49 -5.64 21.85
N LEU A 67 -13.86 -5.76 23.01
CA LEU A 67 -14.28 -6.62 24.10
C LEU A 67 -15.00 -5.80 25.17
N ASP A 68 -16.18 -6.28 25.59
CA ASP A 68 -16.95 -5.67 26.66
C ASP A 68 -16.71 -6.32 28.02
N SER A 69 -16.57 -7.64 28.05
CA SER A 69 -16.32 -8.41 29.26
C SER A 69 -15.46 -9.64 28.97
N PHE A 70 -14.86 -10.18 30.01
CA PHE A 70 -14.06 -11.39 29.94
C PHE A 70 -14.21 -12.20 31.24
N ASP A 71 -14.06 -13.53 31.11
CA ASP A 71 -14.04 -14.45 32.24
C ASP A 71 -12.70 -15.19 32.27
N ARG A 72 -12.00 -15.06 33.40
CA ARG A 72 -10.70 -15.71 33.63
C ARG A 72 -10.80 -17.18 33.94
N VAL A 73 -11.95 -17.65 34.45
CA VAL A 73 -12.13 -19.06 34.81
C VAL A 73 -12.35 -19.90 33.56
N SER A 74 -13.20 -19.42 32.68
CA SER A 74 -13.50 -20.08 31.40
C SER A 74 -12.59 -19.68 30.24
N ASN A 75 -11.69 -18.70 30.44
CA ASN A 75 -10.87 -18.10 29.40
C ASN A 75 -11.68 -17.59 28.20
N THR A 76 -12.80 -16.93 28.48
CA THR A 76 -13.68 -16.39 27.45
C THR A 76 -13.69 -14.87 27.44
N ALA A 77 -13.94 -14.29 26.26
CA ALA A 77 -14.20 -12.87 26.11
C ALA A 77 -15.47 -12.65 25.29
N THR A 78 -16.31 -11.71 25.72
CA THR A 78 -17.60 -11.41 25.09
C THR A 78 -17.49 -10.16 24.25
N VAL A 79 -17.96 -10.26 23.02
CA VAL A 79 -17.98 -9.18 22.03
C VAL A 79 -19.39 -8.59 21.97
N PRO A 80 -19.58 -7.27 22.20
CA PRO A 80 -20.88 -6.62 22.08
C PRO A 80 -21.36 -6.58 20.61
N PRO A 81 -22.65 -6.27 20.36
CA PRO A 81 -23.21 -6.24 19.01
C PRO A 81 -22.45 -5.37 18.00
N TRP A 82 -21.83 -4.30 18.46
CA TRP A 82 -21.03 -3.39 17.63
C TRP A 82 -19.52 -3.68 17.70
N GLY A 83 -19.12 -4.75 18.39
CA GLY A 83 -17.71 -5.01 18.69
C GLY A 83 -16.93 -5.70 17.56
N ARG A 84 -17.60 -6.43 16.65
CA ARG A 84 -16.96 -7.01 15.46
C ARG A 84 -16.78 -5.94 14.40
N GLY A 85 -15.69 -6.03 13.64
CA GLY A 85 -15.38 -5.02 12.62
C GLY A 85 -15.14 -3.61 13.19
N TYR A 86 -14.62 -3.52 14.41
CA TYR A 86 -14.44 -2.26 15.12
C TYR A 86 -13.57 -1.28 14.33
N LEU A 87 -13.87 0.02 14.44
CA LEU A 87 -13.21 1.10 13.69
C LEU A 87 -13.20 0.93 12.16
N GLY A 88 -14.22 0.24 11.63
CA GLY A 88 -14.40 0.09 10.18
C GLY A 88 -13.56 -1.04 9.54
N THR A 89 -13.00 -1.94 10.34
CA THR A 89 -12.40 -3.17 9.83
C THR A 89 -13.48 -4.15 9.35
N THR A 90 -13.11 -5.07 8.47
CA THR A 90 -14.07 -6.07 7.95
C THR A 90 -14.19 -7.25 8.90
N THR A 91 -15.44 -7.63 9.25
CA THR A 91 -15.71 -8.84 10.04
C THR A 91 -15.29 -10.08 9.25
N ALA A 92 -14.42 -10.89 9.81
CA ALA A 92 -13.85 -12.08 9.18
C ALA A 92 -14.06 -13.35 10.02
N ALA A 93 -13.93 -14.52 9.40
CA ALA A 93 -13.82 -15.78 10.12
C ALA A 93 -12.35 -15.98 10.57
N HIS A 94 -12.17 -16.43 11.80
CA HIS A 94 -10.85 -16.72 12.35
C HIS A 94 -10.73 -18.19 12.75
N THR A 95 -9.61 -18.80 12.43
CA THR A 95 -9.33 -20.21 12.75
C THR A 95 -8.74 -20.36 14.14
N ALA A 96 -9.01 -21.49 14.80
CA ALA A 96 -8.32 -21.84 16.05
C ALA A 96 -6.80 -21.78 15.85
N GLY A 97 -6.09 -21.21 16.82
CA GLY A 97 -4.66 -20.95 16.75
C GLY A 97 -4.29 -19.56 16.19
N ALA A 98 -5.25 -18.77 15.68
CA ALA A 98 -4.97 -17.42 15.26
C ALA A 98 -4.51 -16.56 16.44
N LYS A 99 -3.50 -15.73 16.20
CA LYS A 99 -2.90 -14.82 17.20
C LYS A 99 -3.86 -13.68 17.50
N VAL A 100 -4.04 -13.43 18.78
CA VAL A 100 -4.81 -12.29 19.31
C VAL A 100 -3.84 -11.28 19.90
N THR A 101 -3.74 -10.11 19.31
CA THR A 101 -2.94 -9.00 19.86
C THR A 101 -3.82 -8.12 20.73
N ILE A 102 -3.39 -7.87 21.96
CA ILE A 102 -4.18 -7.14 22.95
C ILE A 102 -3.77 -5.68 22.93
N THR A 103 -4.73 -4.80 22.65
CA THR A 103 -4.52 -3.35 22.58
C THR A 103 -3.31 -2.99 21.69
N PRO A 104 -3.33 -3.36 20.39
CA PRO A 104 -2.19 -3.13 19.51
C PRO A 104 -1.89 -1.63 19.39
N THR A 105 -0.61 -1.27 19.55
CA THR A 105 -0.16 0.12 19.37
C THR A 105 -0.31 0.55 17.91
N PHE A 106 0.01 -0.36 16.99
CA PHE A 106 -0.17 -0.19 15.55
C PHE A 106 -0.95 -1.38 14.98
N PRO A 107 -2.27 -1.27 14.86
CA PRO A 107 -3.07 -2.32 14.24
C PRO A 107 -2.61 -2.62 12.80
N ARG A 108 -2.58 -3.89 12.40
CA ARG A 108 -2.17 -4.34 11.05
C ARG A 108 -2.95 -3.63 9.94
N TYR A 109 -4.25 -3.41 10.15
CA TYR A 109 -5.11 -2.65 9.25
C TYR A 109 -4.59 -1.21 9.03
N VAL A 110 -4.17 -0.51 10.11
CA VAL A 110 -3.63 0.86 10.02
C VAL A 110 -2.28 0.86 9.32
N VAL A 111 -1.44 -0.16 9.57
CA VAL A 111 -0.16 -0.35 8.88
C VAL A 111 -0.37 -0.56 7.38
N LYS A 112 -1.31 -1.42 7.00
CA LYS A 112 -1.70 -1.65 5.59
C LYS A 112 -2.14 -0.36 4.91
N LYS A 113 -2.98 0.43 5.59
CA LYS A 113 -3.40 1.74 5.09
C LYS A 113 -2.20 2.67 4.90
N ALA A 114 -1.30 2.76 5.87
CA ALA A 114 -0.12 3.62 5.79
C ALA A 114 0.83 3.21 4.64
N LEU A 115 0.97 1.90 4.37
CA LEU A 115 1.72 1.39 3.22
C LEU A 115 1.06 1.81 1.90
N ASN A 116 -0.25 1.60 1.76
CA ASN A 116 -0.99 2.00 0.56
C ASN A 116 -0.94 3.51 0.33
N ASP A 117 -1.13 4.32 1.39
CA ASP A 117 -1.04 5.78 1.32
C ASP A 117 0.38 6.25 0.94
N THR A 118 1.41 5.49 1.34
CA THR A 118 2.80 5.78 0.97
C THR A 118 3.05 5.45 -0.50
N ILE A 119 2.57 4.29 -0.97
CA ILE A 119 2.69 3.90 -2.38
C ILE A 119 1.95 4.88 -3.28
N ALA A 120 0.74 5.30 -2.90
CA ALA A 120 0.00 6.33 -3.63
C ALA A 120 0.72 7.67 -3.65
N ALA A 121 1.45 8.01 -2.58
CA ALA A 121 2.21 9.26 -2.48
C ALA A 121 3.54 9.26 -3.26
N PHE A 122 3.97 8.14 -3.85
CA PHE A 122 5.14 8.14 -4.74
C PHE A 122 4.94 9.05 -5.95
N GLY A 123 3.71 9.14 -6.45
CA GLY A 123 3.32 10.07 -7.51
C GLY A 123 4.21 9.99 -8.74
N SER A 124 4.70 11.16 -9.18
CA SER A 124 5.61 11.25 -10.33
C SER A 124 7.06 10.87 -10.04
N ASN A 125 7.43 10.69 -8.77
CA ASN A 125 8.82 10.38 -8.38
C ASN A 125 9.17 8.93 -8.72
N ILE A 126 8.29 7.99 -8.34
CA ILE A 126 8.44 6.57 -8.63
C ILE A 126 7.14 6.07 -9.26
N PHE A 127 7.21 5.53 -10.46
CA PHE A 127 6.07 5.08 -11.25
C PHE A 127 6.23 3.63 -11.70
N ALA A 128 5.11 2.98 -11.96
CA ALA A 128 5.10 1.66 -12.57
C ALA A 128 5.30 1.78 -14.08
N VAL A 129 6.17 0.95 -14.64
CA VAL A 129 6.41 0.88 -16.09
C VAL A 129 5.63 -0.30 -16.65
N LYS A 130 4.72 0.00 -17.57
CA LYS A 130 3.90 -1.00 -18.25
C LYS A 130 4.05 -0.93 -19.75
N THR A 131 3.64 -2.00 -20.40
CA THR A 131 3.64 -2.08 -21.87
C THR A 131 2.28 -2.49 -22.37
N THR A 132 1.86 -1.90 -23.49
CA THR A 132 0.71 -2.36 -24.25
C THR A 132 1.07 -2.50 -25.71
N THR A 133 0.36 -3.36 -26.44
CA THR A 133 0.61 -3.60 -27.86
C THR A 133 -0.69 -3.49 -28.65
N PHE A 134 -0.56 -3.01 -29.88
CA PHE A 134 -1.65 -3.03 -30.86
C PHE A 134 -1.09 -3.29 -32.26
N THR A 135 -1.96 -3.64 -33.19
CA THR A 135 -1.60 -3.85 -34.59
C THR A 135 -1.78 -2.55 -35.37
N PHE A 136 -0.74 -2.10 -36.07
CA PHE A 136 -0.81 -0.88 -36.88
C PHE A 136 -1.70 -1.09 -38.10
N ASN A 137 -2.62 -0.15 -38.30
CA ASN A 137 -3.52 -0.09 -39.48
C ASN A 137 -3.27 1.23 -40.23
N ALA A 138 -2.91 1.14 -41.50
CA ALA A 138 -2.63 2.34 -42.33
C ALA A 138 -3.84 3.26 -42.53
N ALA A 139 -5.06 2.74 -42.39
CA ALA A 139 -6.28 3.55 -42.46
C ALA A 139 -6.57 4.36 -41.19
N GLN A 140 -5.85 4.09 -40.10
CA GLN A 140 -6.03 4.71 -38.80
C GLN A 140 -4.71 5.26 -38.30
N THR A 141 -4.63 6.56 -38.10
CA THR A 141 -3.42 7.22 -37.59
C THR A 141 -3.42 7.37 -36.04
N THR A 142 -4.62 7.38 -35.45
CA THR A 142 -4.82 7.63 -34.01
C THR A 142 -5.41 6.40 -33.34
N TYR A 143 -4.79 5.97 -32.26
CA TYR A 143 -5.13 4.78 -31.48
C TYR A 143 -5.54 5.17 -30.07
N ALA A 144 -6.71 4.70 -29.63
CA ALA A 144 -7.22 4.98 -28.30
C ALA A 144 -6.80 3.91 -27.28
N PHE A 145 -6.46 4.36 -26.08
CA PHE A 145 -6.11 3.53 -24.92
C PHE A 145 -7.09 3.82 -23.79
N ASN A 146 -8.18 3.06 -23.74
CA ASN A 146 -9.20 3.24 -22.72
C ASN A 146 -8.84 2.44 -21.47
N GLY A 147 -8.90 3.09 -20.29
CA GLY A 147 -8.73 2.43 -18.99
C GLY A 147 -7.28 2.08 -18.61
N LEU A 148 -6.28 2.59 -19.33
CA LEU A 148 -4.88 2.29 -19.02
C LEU A 148 -4.23 3.27 -18.03
N ASN A 149 -4.84 4.40 -17.70
CA ASN A 149 -4.30 5.44 -16.82
C ASN A 149 -2.83 5.77 -17.14
N ILE A 150 -2.57 6.18 -18.35
CA ILE A 150 -1.23 6.53 -18.82
C ILE A 150 -0.87 7.92 -18.28
N ASN A 151 0.18 8.02 -17.46
CA ASN A 151 0.69 9.29 -16.97
C ASN A 151 1.68 9.93 -17.95
N ASN A 152 2.49 9.09 -18.60
CA ASN A 152 3.45 9.53 -19.60
C ASN A 152 3.85 8.37 -20.51
N ILE A 153 4.06 8.64 -21.79
CA ILE A 153 4.60 7.65 -22.76
C ILE A 153 6.10 7.85 -22.87
N MET A 154 6.86 6.79 -22.60
CA MET A 154 8.31 6.79 -22.64
C MET A 154 8.84 6.54 -24.05
N THR A 155 8.31 5.51 -24.72
CA THR A 155 8.73 5.15 -26.07
C THR A 155 7.68 4.32 -26.77
N ILE A 156 7.62 4.48 -28.08
CA ILE A 156 6.81 3.66 -28.96
C ILE A 156 7.74 2.95 -29.92
N MET A 157 7.53 1.65 -30.11
CA MET A 157 8.36 0.81 -30.96
C MET A 157 7.46 -0.07 -31.84
N TRP A 158 7.89 -0.37 -33.04
CA TRP A 158 7.22 -1.33 -33.90
C TRP A 158 8.14 -2.51 -34.21
N GLN A 159 7.57 -3.69 -34.42
CA GLN A 159 8.30 -4.94 -34.64
C GLN A 159 8.41 -5.26 -36.12
N ASP A 160 9.60 -5.61 -36.58
CA ASP A 160 9.81 -6.09 -37.95
C ASP A 160 9.40 -7.57 -38.09
N ILE A 161 9.11 -8.02 -39.34
CA ILE A 161 8.75 -9.41 -39.66
C ILE A 161 10.01 -10.28 -39.93
N GLY A 162 11.18 -9.75 -39.79
CA GLY A 162 12.41 -10.50 -39.96
C GLY A 162 12.57 -11.66 -38.95
N PRO A 163 13.43 -12.62 -39.22
CA PRO A 163 13.68 -13.75 -38.28
C PRO A 163 14.17 -13.28 -36.91
N SER A 164 14.77 -12.10 -36.81
CA SER A 164 15.21 -11.48 -35.56
C SER A 164 14.12 -10.79 -34.75
N GLN A 165 12.96 -10.51 -35.38
CA GLN A 165 11.85 -9.79 -34.76
C GLN A 165 12.29 -8.51 -34.01
N GLU A 166 13.17 -7.72 -34.61
CA GLU A 166 13.73 -6.52 -34.00
C GLU A 166 12.68 -5.43 -33.79
N TRP A 167 12.91 -4.63 -32.74
CA TRP A 167 12.07 -3.51 -32.38
C TRP A 167 12.71 -2.20 -32.82
N PHE A 168 12.00 -1.45 -33.67
CA PHE A 168 12.43 -0.15 -34.16
C PHE A 168 11.64 0.98 -33.50
N PRO A 169 12.29 2.07 -33.08
CA PRO A 169 11.60 3.19 -32.47
C PRO A 169 10.77 3.97 -33.49
N VAL A 170 9.54 4.31 -33.10
CA VAL A 170 8.71 5.31 -33.78
C VAL A 170 9.19 6.68 -33.36
N ARG A 171 9.59 7.53 -34.31
CA ARG A 171 10.21 8.84 -34.02
C ARG A 171 9.19 9.97 -33.99
N ARG A 172 8.16 9.93 -34.83
CA ARG A 172 7.10 10.91 -34.90
C ARG A 172 5.79 10.33 -34.36
N TRP A 173 5.45 10.77 -33.17
CA TRP A 173 4.18 10.45 -32.54
C TRP A 173 3.75 11.61 -31.64
N SER A 174 2.48 11.75 -31.42
CA SER A 174 1.92 12.69 -30.43
C SER A 174 0.97 11.95 -29.51
N TRP A 175 0.88 12.41 -28.28
CA TRP A 175 -0.01 11.86 -27.26
C TRP A 175 -0.97 12.94 -26.79
N ASP A 176 -2.26 12.60 -26.80
CA ASP A 176 -3.33 13.40 -26.22
C ASP A 176 -3.87 12.67 -25.00
N SER A 177 -3.66 13.27 -23.83
CA SER A 177 -4.09 12.71 -22.55
C SER A 177 -5.57 12.91 -22.27
N ILE A 178 -6.25 13.80 -23.02
CA ILE A 178 -7.67 14.14 -22.87
C ILE A 178 -8.31 14.16 -24.25
N ALA A 179 -8.46 13.00 -24.83
CA ALA A 179 -9.09 12.88 -26.14
C ALA A 179 -10.62 13.04 -26.06
N SER A 180 -11.24 13.38 -27.20
CA SER A 180 -12.69 13.58 -27.26
C SER A 180 -13.46 12.29 -26.95
N ASP A 181 -14.28 12.31 -25.90
CA ASP A 181 -15.13 11.19 -25.48
C ASP A 181 -16.09 10.74 -26.58
N SER A 182 -16.59 11.67 -27.39
CA SER A 182 -17.51 11.36 -28.48
C SER A 182 -16.87 10.56 -29.62
N ALA A 183 -15.55 10.71 -29.83
CA ALA A 183 -14.83 10.02 -30.90
C ALA A 183 -14.16 8.73 -30.44
N PHE A 184 -13.69 8.67 -29.19
CA PHE A 184 -12.81 7.62 -28.70
C PHE A 184 -13.33 6.88 -27.45
N GLY A 185 -14.45 7.33 -26.86
CA GLY A 185 -15.03 6.77 -25.63
C GLY A 185 -14.60 7.52 -24.38
N SER A 186 -15.24 7.22 -23.26
CA SER A 186 -15.05 7.93 -22.00
C SER A 186 -13.62 7.78 -21.47
N ASN A 187 -13.01 8.90 -21.07
CA ASN A 187 -11.64 8.98 -20.53
C ASN A 187 -10.59 8.38 -21.50
N ALA A 188 -10.78 8.56 -22.79
CA ALA A 188 -9.84 8.07 -23.78
C ALA A 188 -8.54 8.90 -23.76
N GLN A 189 -7.44 8.18 -23.81
CA GLN A 189 -6.11 8.73 -24.10
C GLN A 189 -5.70 8.21 -25.46
N THR A 190 -5.18 9.06 -26.33
CA THR A 190 -4.87 8.67 -27.70
C THR A 190 -3.41 8.90 -28.06
N VAL A 191 -2.92 8.03 -28.93
CA VAL A 191 -1.60 8.18 -29.57
C VAL A 191 -1.81 8.29 -31.07
N THR A 192 -1.27 9.33 -31.66
CA THR A 192 -1.23 9.52 -33.12
C THR A 192 0.17 9.22 -33.61
N ILE A 193 0.30 8.31 -34.57
CA ILE A 193 1.58 7.91 -35.19
C ILE A 193 1.72 8.67 -36.51
N GLY A 194 2.79 9.49 -36.59
CA GLY A 194 3.14 10.25 -37.79
C GLY A 194 4.27 9.63 -38.62
N ASP A 195 4.88 8.54 -38.14
CA ASP A 195 5.91 7.82 -38.87
C ASP A 195 5.31 6.76 -39.80
N PHE A 196 6.11 6.40 -40.82
CA PHE A 196 5.78 5.30 -41.67
C PHE A 196 6.02 3.97 -40.92
N VAL A 197 4.93 3.29 -40.60
CA VAL A 197 4.93 1.92 -40.08
C VAL A 197 4.18 1.06 -41.09
N GLN A 198 4.70 -0.12 -41.43
CA GLN A 198 4.01 -1.01 -42.36
C GLN A 198 2.71 -1.54 -41.71
N PRO A 199 1.60 -1.60 -42.47
CA PRO A 199 0.35 -2.17 -41.99
C PRO A 199 0.51 -3.62 -41.49
N GLY A 200 -0.23 -3.96 -40.43
CA GLY A 200 -0.18 -5.30 -39.83
C GLY A 200 0.99 -5.53 -38.86
N ARG A 201 1.84 -4.54 -38.64
CA ARG A 201 2.94 -4.64 -37.65
C ARG A 201 2.45 -4.45 -36.24
N THR A 202 3.07 -5.18 -35.31
CA THR A 202 2.84 -4.98 -33.88
C THR A 202 3.55 -3.72 -33.41
N VAL A 203 2.82 -2.82 -32.82
CA VAL A 203 3.35 -1.62 -32.16
C VAL A 203 3.26 -1.82 -30.65
N LYS A 204 4.36 -1.55 -29.96
CA LYS A 204 4.47 -1.61 -28.50
C LYS A 204 4.64 -0.20 -27.95
N VAL A 205 3.80 0.15 -27.00
CA VAL A 205 3.87 1.40 -26.24
C VAL A 205 4.38 1.08 -24.84
N ILE A 206 5.46 1.73 -24.43
CA ILE A 206 6.00 1.66 -23.07
C ILE A 206 5.63 2.96 -22.35
N TYR A 207 4.94 2.85 -21.23
CA TYR A 207 4.35 3.98 -20.54
C TYR A 207 4.50 3.88 -19.02
N ALA A 208 4.47 5.05 -18.37
CA ALA A 208 4.39 5.20 -16.93
C ALA A 208 2.94 5.24 -16.48
N THR A 209 2.65 4.60 -15.36
CA THR A 209 1.34 4.65 -14.68
C THR A 209 1.56 4.70 -13.18
N ASP A 210 0.53 5.11 -12.44
CA ASP A 210 0.59 5.10 -10.98
C ASP A 210 0.68 3.67 -10.45
N PRO A 211 1.40 3.45 -9.35
CA PRO A 211 1.43 2.16 -8.68
C PRO A 211 0.05 1.75 -8.18
N VAL A 212 -0.25 0.47 -8.25
CA VAL A 212 -1.53 -0.07 -7.78
C VAL A 212 -1.43 -0.42 -6.30
N ALA A 213 -2.38 0.04 -5.50
CA ALA A 213 -2.47 -0.27 -4.07
C ALA A 213 -2.76 -1.77 -3.82
N PHE A 214 -2.37 -2.25 -2.65
CA PHE A 214 -2.69 -3.60 -2.20
C PHE A 214 -4.15 -3.74 -1.78
N THR A 215 -4.77 -4.82 -2.18
CA THR A 215 -6.12 -5.22 -1.79
C THR A 215 -6.12 -6.45 -0.87
N SER A 216 -5.14 -7.35 -1.01
CA SER A 216 -4.99 -8.58 -0.22
C SER A 216 -3.58 -8.73 0.33
N ASN A 217 -3.45 -9.37 1.50
CA ASN A 217 -2.18 -9.58 2.20
C ASN A 217 -1.22 -10.54 1.49
N THR A 218 -1.76 -11.44 0.69
CA THR A 218 -0.99 -12.44 -0.06
C THR A 218 -0.37 -11.89 -1.34
N GLN A 219 -0.72 -10.65 -1.74
CA GLN A 219 -0.21 -10.05 -2.96
C GLN A 219 1.28 -9.74 -2.84
N ASP A 220 2.01 -10.06 -3.90
CA ASP A 220 3.43 -9.73 -4.04
C ASP A 220 3.62 -8.26 -4.40
N TYR A 221 4.64 -7.62 -3.82
CA TYR A 221 4.90 -6.20 -4.00
C TYR A 221 5.10 -5.81 -5.47
N ALA A 222 6.03 -6.45 -6.15
CA ALA A 222 6.38 -6.07 -7.52
C ALA A 222 5.25 -6.36 -8.51
N THR A 223 4.59 -7.50 -8.34
CA THR A 223 3.49 -7.92 -9.22
C THR A 223 2.26 -7.03 -9.06
N GLN A 224 1.91 -6.67 -7.82
CA GLN A 224 0.73 -5.86 -7.55
C GLN A 224 0.95 -4.40 -7.88
N THR A 225 2.03 -3.81 -7.38
CA THR A 225 2.27 -2.37 -7.55
C THR A 225 2.85 -2.02 -8.91
N GLY A 226 3.50 -2.98 -9.60
CA GLY A 226 4.27 -2.76 -10.81
C GLY A 226 5.62 -2.07 -10.58
N LEU A 227 6.01 -1.92 -9.29
CA LEU A 227 7.28 -1.29 -8.91
C LEU A 227 8.39 -2.33 -8.73
N PRO A 228 9.66 -1.97 -8.95
CA PRO A 228 10.76 -2.87 -8.67
C PRO A 228 10.92 -3.14 -7.17
N ASN A 229 11.36 -4.34 -6.80
CA ASN A 229 11.54 -4.74 -5.39
C ASN A 229 12.50 -3.84 -4.59
N SER A 230 13.38 -3.11 -5.28
CA SER A 230 14.29 -2.14 -4.63
C SER A 230 13.59 -0.94 -3.99
N THR A 231 12.36 -0.63 -4.43
CA THR A 231 11.57 0.49 -3.86
C THR A 231 10.76 0.06 -2.64
N ARG A 232 10.80 -1.22 -2.26
CA ARG A 232 10.06 -1.76 -1.11
C ARG A 232 10.45 -1.09 0.20
N ASP A 233 11.74 -0.89 0.43
CA ASP A 233 12.25 -0.24 1.63
C ASP A 233 11.76 1.21 1.76
N VAL A 234 11.60 1.91 0.62
CA VAL A 234 11.01 3.25 0.59
C VAL A 234 9.56 3.21 1.09
N ALA A 235 8.76 2.22 0.66
CA ALA A 235 7.39 2.05 1.14
C ALA A 235 7.33 1.77 2.65
N ILE A 236 8.22 0.92 3.16
CA ILE A 236 8.31 0.56 4.59
C ILE A 236 8.72 1.77 5.43
N LEU A 237 9.76 2.51 5.04
CA LEU A 237 10.19 3.73 5.73
C LEU A 237 9.09 4.80 5.71
N GLY A 238 8.41 4.96 4.56
CA GLY A 238 7.32 5.90 4.41
C GLY A 238 6.12 5.57 5.30
N ALA A 239 5.74 4.31 5.42
CA ALA A 239 4.70 3.89 6.34
C ALA A 239 5.13 4.08 7.80
N SER A 240 6.37 3.74 8.14
CA SER A 240 6.90 3.86 9.51
C SER A 240 6.89 5.30 10.02
N TYR A 241 7.37 6.28 9.24
CA TYR A 241 7.35 7.67 9.69
C TYR A 241 5.91 8.21 9.84
N ARG A 242 5.00 7.83 8.95
CA ARG A 242 3.58 8.21 9.04
C ARG A 242 2.94 7.71 10.32
N LEU A 243 3.18 6.43 10.65
CA LEU A 243 2.63 5.82 11.86
C LEU A 243 3.17 6.45 13.14
N LEU A 244 4.47 6.78 13.20
CA LEU A 244 5.04 7.48 14.35
C LEU A 244 4.48 8.88 14.56
N THR A 245 4.08 9.57 13.48
CA THR A 245 3.47 10.90 13.56
C THR A 245 2.15 10.87 14.35
N TYR A 246 1.41 9.75 14.32
CA TYR A 246 0.16 9.60 15.07
C TYR A 246 0.34 9.37 16.58
N LEU A 247 1.55 9.03 17.04
CA LEU A 247 1.80 8.83 18.49
C LEU A 247 1.96 10.15 19.26
N ASP A 248 2.42 11.20 18.60
CA ASP A 248 2.74 12.48 19.24
C ASP A 248 1.52 13.32 19.70
N PRO A 249 0.40 13.40 18.94
CA PRO A 249 -0.74 14.24 19.33
C PRO A 249 -1.36 13.82 20.66
N ALA A 250 -1.41 12.52 20.92
CA ALA A 250 -1.96 11.99 22.17
C ALA A 250 -1.10 12.37 23.40
N ARG A 251 0.19 12.61 23.20
CA ARG A 251 1.12 13.03 24.26
C ARG A 251 1.22 14.54 24.42
N ALA A 252 1.09 15.28 23.33
CA ALA A 252 1.07 16.74 23.36
C ALA A 252 -0.11 17.29 24.19
N SER A 253 -1.22 16.53 24.29
CA SER A 253 -2.37 16.88 25.12
C SER A 253 -2.23 16.48 26.59
N GLN A 254 -1.19 15.71 26.96
CA GLN A 254 -0.92 15.27 28.34
C GLN A 254 0.20 16.08 28.99
N VAL A 255 0.32 17.36 28.68
CA VAL A 255 1.28 18.23 29.34
C VAL A 255 0.83 18.50 30.79
N SER A 256 1.15 17.56 31.67
CA SER A 256 1.22 17.81 33.11
C SER A 256 2.70 18.02 33.47
N PRO A 257 3.09 19.08 34.19
CA PRO A 257 4.45 19.27 34.64
C PRO A 257 5.00 18.09 35.49
N GLN A 258 4.10 17.32 36.10
CA GLN A 258 4.43 16.13 36.87
C GLN A 258 4.72 14.89 36.00
N ALA A 259 4.26 14.85 34.78
CA ALA A 259 4.57 13.73 33.88
C ALA A 259 6.02 13.76 33.38
N ASP A 260 6.62 14.94 33.33
CA ASP A 260 8.02 15.13 32.91
C ASP A 260 9.03 14.63 33.93
N GLU A 261 8.70 14.69 35.22
CA GLU A 261 9.54 14.17 36.33
C GLU A 261 9.52 12.65 36.40
N THR A 262 8.41 12.01 36.00
CA THR A 262 8.24 10.56 36.13
C THR A 262 8.76 9.81 34.88
N ASP A 263 8.91 10.46 33.75
CA ASP A 263 9.33 9.84 32.49
C ASP A 263 10.72 10.29 32.03
N SER A 264 11.67 10.27 32.96
CA SER A 264 13.12 10.59 32.74
C SER A 264 13.75 9.70 31.64
N LYS A 265 13.11 8.59 31.28
CA LYS A 265 13.54 7.67 30.22
C LYS A 265 13.08 8.08 28.81
N ARG A 266 12.20 9.06 28.69
CA ARG A 266 11.65 9.52 27.42
C ARG A 266 11.58 11.05 27.39
N PRO A 267 12.64 11.73 26.93
CA PRO A 267 12.65 13.18 26.86
C PRO A 267 11.53 13.67 25.93
N PHE A 268 10.93 14.81 26.30
CA PHE A 268 9.94 15.51 25.49
C PHE A 268 10.47 15.71 24.05
N GLY A 269 9.68 15.31 23.06
CA GLY A 269 10.08 15.40 21.64
C GLY A 269 10.92 14.22 21.10
N ALA A 270 11.13 13.15 21.87
CA ALA A 270 11.89 11.98 21.40
C ALA A 270 11.24 11.34 20.17
N SER A 271 9.91 11.23 20.15
CA SER A 271 9.18 10.71 18.97
C SER A 271 9.24 11.66 17.77
N GLN A 272 9.24 12.98 17.98
CA GLN A 272 9.44 13.94 16.88
C GLN A 272 10.84 13.81 16.27
N THR A 273 11.87 13.60 17.09
CA THR A 273 13.24 13.39 16.59
C THR A 273 13.32 12.10 15.78
N ALA A 274 12.73 11.01 16.27
CA ALA A 274 12.64 9.73 15.55
C ALA A 274 11.88 9.86 14.24
N THR A 275 10.73 10.56 14.26
CA THR A 275 9.93 10.81 13.05
C THR A 275 10.69 11.63 12.01
N LYS A 276 11.42 12.69 12.45
CA LYS A 276 12.27 13.49 11.55
C LYS A 276 13.40 12.66 10.94
N GLN A 277 14.02 11.81 11.73
CA GLN A 277 15.09 10.92 11.26
C GLN A 277 14.56 9.92 10.22
N LEU A 278 13.42 9.26 10.48
CA LEU A 278 12.79 8.35 9.53
C LEU A 278 12.34 9.07 8.26
N TYR A 279 11.81 10.29 8.38
CA TYR A 279 11.45 11.10 7.23
C TYR A 279 12.68 11.47 6.38
N ALA A 280 13.80 11.81 7.01
CA ALA A 280 15.06 12.09 6.29
C ALA A 280 15.56 10.85 5.54
N LEU A 281 15.54 9.66 6.18
CA LEU A 281 15.90 8.40 5.54
C LEU A 281 14.95 8.05 4.38
N TYR A 282 13.63 8.21 4.59
CA TYR A 282 12.64 8.02 3.54
C TYR A 282 12.92 8.92 2.33
N THR A 283 13.15 10.22 2.57
CA THR A 283 13.40 11.20 1.50
C THR A 283 14.70 10.89 0.76
N GLN A 284 15.76 10.52 1.47
CA GLN A 284 17.03 10.10 0.87
C GLN A 284 16.82 8.90 -0.05
N ARG A 285 16.21 7.83 0.45
CA ARG A 285 15.95 6.61 -0.33
C ARG A 285 15.01 6.86 -1.52
N LEU A 286 13.98 7.70 -1.32
CA LEU A 286 13.09 8.11 -2.40
C LEU A 286 13.87 8.80 -3.53
N ASN A 287 14.77 9.73 -3.21
CA ASN A 287 15.59 10.44 -4.19
C ASN A 287 16.56 9.50 -4.91
N GLU A 288 17.18 8.54 -4.21
CA GLU A 288 18.07 7.54 -4.82
C GLU A 288 17.32 6.66 -5.83
N GLU A 289 16.13 6.15 -5.47
CA GLU A 289 15.31 5.33 -6.37
C GLU A 289 14.73 6.14 -7.54
N THR A 290 14.37 7.40 -7.31
CA THR A 290 13.95 8.33 -8.36
C THR A 290 15.07 8.54 -9.38
N ALA A 291 16.30 8.84 -8.92
CA ALA A 291 17.44 9.01 -9.78
C ALA A 291 17.79 7.73 -10.57
N ARG A 292 17.67 6.56 -9.91
CA ARG A 292 17.87 5.27 -10.56
C ARG A 292 16.83 5.01 -11.65
N GLN A 293 15.55 5.28 -11.37
CA GLN A 293 14.50 5.08 -12.36
C GLN A 293 14.64 6.05 -13.54
N GLN A 294 14.99 7.31 -13.29
CA GLN A 294 15.26 8.30 -14.34
C GLN A 294 16.44 7.90 -15.23
N SER A 295 17.47 7.27 -14.67
CA SER A 295 18.59 6.77 -15.47
C SER A 295 18.23 5.59 -16.36
N GLN A 296 17.32 4.70 -15.89
CA GLN A 296 16.82 3.56 -16.67
C GLN A 296 15.81 3.98 -17.75
N TYR A 297 14.99 4.96 -17.44
CA TYR A 297 13.92 5.45 -18.31
C TYR A 297 14.04 6.96 -18.51
N PRO A 298 15.05 7.43 -19.27
CA PRO A 298 15.21 8.86 -19.49
C PRO A 298 14.01 9.41 -20.27
N ILE A 299 13.44 10.51 -19.78
CA ILE A 299 12.37 11.22 -20.45
C ILE A 299 12.90 11.78 -21.77
N ARG A 300 12.38 11.29 -22.88
CA ARG A 300 12.68 11.83 -24.20
C ARG A 300 11.66 12.90 -24.53
N VAL A 301 12.08 14.14 -24.56
CA VAL A 301 11.24 15.23 -25.05
C VAL A 301 11.23 15.18 -26.56
N HIS A 302 10.07 14.85 -27.17
CA HIS A 302 9.89 14.93 -28.60
C HIS A 302 9.39 16.32 -28.96
N TYR A 303 10.22 17.09 -29.61
CA TYR A 303 9.79 18.36 -30.21
C TYR A 303 9.15 18.03 -31.56
N SER A 304 7.84 18.22 -31.69
CA SER A 304 7.19 18.31 -33.00
C SER A 304 7.56 19.65 -33.62
N ARG A 305 8.33 19.65 -34.70
CA ARG A 305 8.45 20.79 -35.58
C ARG A 305 7.31 20.78 -36.57
#